data_8d1f6984810d88a8beea4e8cbfefb989
#
_entry.id   8d1f6984810d88a8beea4e8cbfefb989
#
_cell.length_a   1.000
_cell.length_b   1.000
_cell.length_c   1.000
_cell.angle_alpha   90.00
_cell.angle_beta   90.00
_cell.angle_gamma   90.00
#
_symmetry.space_group_name_H-M   'P 1'
#
loop_
_entity.id
_entity.type
_entity.pdbx_description
1 polymer ?
#
loop_
_entity_poly.entity_id
_entity_poly.type
_entity_poly.pdbx_seq_one_letter_code
_entity_poly.pdbx_strand_id
1 'polypeptide(L)'
;MIITRLRRIGLLLFSLLVGFIGFFQMFARAAGRFPGDYAALLVVTAALFIALWVLLEIFQPYGSQAILPSIVILSSLGITLITRIDLRNARIGQPTRVGFTQLIWLCLALVLCGLLVVLLRDYRLLRRFSYVSMVVGLVLLLSPMLPGIGREIGGARIWIGVGSHTLQPGEFAKLFLAFFFAAYLFDHRDQLAVGGKKFLGMRMPRIKDFGPIIIVWLISLAVLVIQHDLGTSLMYFAMFVSMLYVATGRTSWIAIGSIFFVIGAVAASMIFAHVGARVDAWLHPFSDAEFGKAFGGSGQLVRGIFGLAAGGLTGTGLGQGRPWITPLANSDFIYTSVGEELGLSGLLVVLALYLVIVASGMITAMKIKDGFGKLLASGLVFTMAFQVFTVVGGITLVIPLTGLTMPYMAAGGSSLVANCILAVLLIIISNAANKPAPEVSSDTFKYEALAVLRQQETSKRSGQDDSDSGSGSDDQESHGRHAGPTDQDEETDLPATGRIPARQVRGGGQ
;
A
#
# COMPACT_ATOMS: atom_id res chain seq x y z
N MET A 1 1.80 -24.33 17.28
CA MET A 1 2.88 -23.44 16.83
C MET A 1 3.79 -24.10 15.79
N ILE A 2 4.31 -25.33 16.02
CA ILE A 2 5.19 -26.07 15.08
C ILE A 2 4.50 -26.32 13.72
N ILE A 3 3.28 -26.85 13.72
CA ILE A 3 2.52 -27.13 12.48
C ILE A 3 2.34 -25.88 11.62
N THR A 4 2.08 -24.74 12.26
CA THR A 4 1.93 -23.46 11.54
C THR A 4 3.24 -23.03 10.89
N ARG A 5 4.37 -23.19 11.55
CA ARG A 5 5.71 -22.88 10.99
C ARG A 5 6.07 -23.83 9.84
N LEU A 6 5.80 -25.14 9.99
CA LEU A 6 5.99 -26.12 8.91
C LEU A 6 5.17 -25.78 7.65
N ARG A 7 3.92 -25.36 7.85
CA ARG A 7 3.09 -24.92 6.74
C ARG A 7 3.65 -23.66 6.04
N ARG A 8 4.17 -22.70 6.80
CA ARG A 8 4.76 -21.47 6.26
C ARG A 8 5.99 -21.74 5.40
N ILE A 9 6.94 -22.54 5.93
CA ILE A 9 8.14 -22.90 5.19
C ILE A 9 7.81 -23.78 3.98
N GLY A 10 6.83 -24.69 4.11
CA GLY A 10 6.35 -25.51 3.01
C GLY A 10 5.80 -24.69 1.85
N LEU A 11 5.01 -23.63 2.12
CA LEU A 11 4.54 -22.71 1.09
C LEU A 11 5.67 -21.94 0.43
N LEU A 12 6.66 -21.50 1.18
CA LEU A 12 7.83 -20.80 0.63
C LEU A 12 8.65 -21.72 -0.27
N LEU A 13 8.99 -22.93 0.22
CA LEU A 13 9.75 -23.90 -0.54
C LEU A 13 9.02 -24.34 -1.81
N PHE A 14 7.70 -24.54 -1.73
CA PHE A 14 6.87 -24.82 -2.90
C PHE A 14 6.95 -23.68 -3.92
N SER A 15 6.85 -22.42 -3.48
CA SER A 15 6.94 -21.25 -4.35
C SER A 15 8.30 -21.12 -5.02
N LEU A 16 9.40 -21.38 -4.29
CA LEU A 16 10.76 -21.40 -4.84
C LEU A 16 10.93 -22.53 -5.85
N LEU A 17 10.38 -23.70 -5.56
CA LEU A 17 10.42 -24.85 -6.49
C LEU A 17 9.67 -24.54 -7.78
N VAL A 18 8.46 -23.96 -7.71
CA VAL A 18 7.68 -23.54 -8.90
C VAL A 18 8.47 -22.54 -9.73
N GLY A 19 9.06 -21.52 -9.09
CA GLY A 19 9.92 -20.54 -9.77
C GLY A 19 11.12 -21.16 -10.46
N PHE A 20 11.82 -22.08 -9.77
CA PHE A 20 12.97 -22.77 -10.32
C PHE A 20 12.59 -23.67 -11.51
N ILE A 21 11.50 -24.43 -11.40
CA ILE A 21 11.00 -25.29 -12.49
C ILE A 21 10.67 -24.45 -13.72
N GLY A 22 9.95 -23.31 -13.54
CA GLY A 22 9.62 -22.42 -14.64
C GLY A 22 10.87 -21.88 -15.34
N PHE A 23 11.85 -21.43 -14.56
CA PHE A 23 13.11 -20.91 -15.08
C PHE A 23 13.92 -21.99 -15.81
N PHE A 24 14.04 -23.18 -15.23
CA PHE A 24 14.70 -24.32 -15.84
C PHE A 24 14.03 -24.76 -17.14
N GLN A 25 12.70 -24.86 -17.15
CA GLN A 25 11.92 -25.23 -18.33
C GLN A 25 12.13 -24.23 -19.48
N MET A 26 12.14 -22.92 -19.17
CA MET A 26 12.41 -21.87 -20.15
C MET A 26 13.80 -22.04 -20.78
N PHE A 27 14.85 -22.23 -19.98
CA PHE A 27 16.18 -22.44 -20.51
C PHE A 27 16.33 -23.75 -21.32
N ALA A 28 15.75 -24.83 -20.84
CA ALA A 28 15.78 -26.12 -21.55
C ALA A 28 15.18 -26.02 -22.96
N ARG A 29 14.09 -25.25 -23.08
CA ARG A 29 13.42 -25.04 -24.38
C ARG A 29 14.04 -23.93 -25.23
N ALA A 30 14.46 -22.84 -24.61
CA ALA A 30 14.94 -21.68 -25.34
C ALA A 30 16.43 -21.69 -25.63
N ALA A 31 17.30 -22.27 -24.79
CA ALA A 31 18.75 -22.20 -24.91
C ALA A 31 19.44 -23.56 -24.96
N GLY A 32 18.78 -24.66 -24.62
CA GLY A 32 19.31 -26.01 -24.59
C GLY A 32 20.27 -26.30 -23.42
N ARG A 33 20.76 -25.27 -22.73
CA ARG A 33 21.63 -25.40 -21.55
C ARG A 33 21.33 -24.29 -20.53
N PHE A 34 21.59 -24.60 -19.28
CA PHE A 34 21.44 -23.65 -18.17
C PHE A 34 22.78 -22.94 -17.91
N PRO A 35 22.85 -21.59 -17.96
CA PRO A 35 24.08 -20.86 -17.69
C PRO A 35 24.47 -20.90 -16.21
N GLY A 36 25.75 -21.11 -15.91
CA GLY A 36 26.24 -21.24 -14.53
C GLY A 36 26.13 -19.93 -13.72
N ASP A 37 26.27 -18.77 -14.37
CA ASP A 37 26.12 -17.46 -13.71
C ASP A 37 24.68 -17.23 -13.19
N TYR A 38 23.67 -17.63 -13.95
CA TYR A 38 22.27 -17.60 -13.49
C TYR A 38 22.02 -18.61 -12.37
N ALA A 39 22.62 -19.80 -12.44
CA ALA A 39 22.47 -20.81 -11.39
C ALA A 39 22.96 -20.29 -10.04
N ALA A 40 24.16 -19.72 -10.00
CA ALA A 40 24.73 -19.16 -8.79
C ALA A 40 23.83 -18.05 -8.19
N LEU A 41 23.36 -17.12 -9.04
CA LEU A 41 22.53 -15.99 -8.59
C LEU A 41 21.14 -16.45 -8.14
N LEU A 42 20.55 -17.48 -8.76
CA LEU A 42 19.29 -18.08 -8.31
C LEU A 42 19.41 -18.75 -6.94
N VAL A 43 20.53 -19.47 -6.70
CA VAL A 43 20.81 -20.06 -5.38
C VAL A 43 20.94 -18.96 -4.32
N VAL A 44 21.66 -17.86 -4.61
CA VAL A 44 21.78 -16.71 -3.71
C VAL A 44 20.40 -16.09 -3.45
N THR A 45 19.59 -15.91 -4.50
CA THR A 45 18.23 -15.36 -4.35
C THR A 45 17.35 -16.25 -3.47
N ALA A 46 17.39 -17.56 -3.68
CA ALA A 46 16.66 -18.52 -2.85
C ALA A 46 17.13 -18.48 -1.39
N ALA A 47 18.44 -18.43 -1.15
CA ALA A 47 19.01 -18.28 0.19
C ALA A 47 18.56 -16.99 0.87
N LEU A 48 18.50 -15.87 0.14
CA LEU A 48 18.01 -14.58 0.65
C LEU A 48 16.51 -14.61 0.98
N PHE A 49 15.67 -15.29 0.19
CA PHE A 49 14.26 -15.49 0.53
C PHE A 49 14.10 -16.32 1.79
N ILE A 50 14.88 -17.38 1.95
CA ILE A 50 14.88 -18.20 3.18
C ILE A 50 15.37 -17.38 4.37
N ALA A 51 16.43 -16.60 4.21
CA ALA A 51 16.94 -15.71 5.26
C ALA A 51 15.89 -14.66 5.67
N LEU A 52 15.22 -14.03 4.70
CA LEU A 52 14.15 -13.08 4.97
C LEU A 52 12.98 -13.76 5.72
N TRP A 53 12.62 -14.99 5.31
CA TRP A 53 11.59 -15.76 6.01
C TRP A 53 12.00 -16.05 7.47
N VAL A 54 13.26 -16.43 7.72
CA VAL A 54 13.78 -16.65 9.09
C VAL A 54 13.68 -15.36 9.91
N LEU A 55 14.10 -14.23 9.36
CA LEU A 55 13.99 -12.94 10.04
C LEU A 55 12.52 -12.59 10.36
N LEU A 56 11.60 -12.84 9.43
CA LEU A 56 10.17 -12.63 9.66
C LEU A 56 9.62 -13.55 10.75
N GLU A 57 10.04 -14.83 10.83
CA GLU A 57 9.62 -15.74 11.90
C GLU A 57 10.16 -15.33 13.27
N ILE A 58 11.35 -14.71 13.32
CA ILE A 58 11.96 -14.23 14.57
C ILE A 58 11.30 -12.92 15.05
N PHE A 59 11.21 -11.92 14.15
CA PHE A 59 10.78 -10.57 14.53
C PHE A 59 9.28 -10.33 14.35
N GLN A 60 8.62 -11.05 13.41
CA GLN A 60 7.22 -10.84 13.01
C GLN A 60 6.42 -12.17 12.96
N PRO A 61 6.37 -12.94 14.06
CA PRO A 61 5.84 -14.33 14.05
C PRO A 61 4.35 -14.44 13.72
N TYR A 62 3.57 -13.38 13.89
CA TYR A 62 2.14 -13.33 13.58
C TYR A 62 1.85 -12.68 12.21
N GLY A 63 2.89 -12.36 11.42
CA GLY A 63 2.75 -11.76 10.10
C GLY A 63 1.99 -12.64 9.10
N SER A 64 1.40 -12.01 8.07
CA SER A 64 0.68 -12.72 7.01
C SER A 64 1.59 -13.68 6.27
N GLN A 65 1.13 -14.94 6.12
CA GLN A 65 1.93 -16.03 5.55
C GLN A 65 1.88 -16.08 4.02
N ALA A 66 0.88 -15.45 3.40
CA ALA A 66 0.61 -15.60 1.98
C ALA A 66 1.37 -14.57 1.10
N ILE A 67 1.80 -13.46 1.69
CA ILE A 67 2.41 -12.35 0.94
C ILE A 67 3.75 -12.78 0.33
N LEU A 68 4.67 -13.33 1.13
CA LEU A 68 6.02 -13.68 0.67
C LEU A 68 6.03 -14.76 -0.42
N PRO A 69 5.32 -15.91 -0.30
CA PRO A 69 5.22 -16.91 -1.36
C PRO A 69 4.66 -16.36 -2.68
N SER A 70 3.67 -15.48 -2.61
CA SER A 70 3.11 -14.83 -3.81
C SER A 70 4.15 -13.97 -4.54
N ILE A 71 4.98 -13.22 -3.79
CA ILE A 71 6.07 -12.42 -4.36
C ILE A 71 7.12 -13.31 -5.01
N VAL A 72 7.46 -14.44 -4.40
CA VAL A 72 8.41 -15.41 -4.98
C VAL A 72 7.94 -15.87 -6.36
N ILE A 73 6.68 -16.28 -6.50
CA ILE A 73 6.16 -16.76 -7.79
C ILE A 73 6.12 -15.63 -8.81
N LEU A 74 5.58 -14.45 -8.44
CA LEU A 74 5.48 -13.30 -9.33
C LEU A 74 6.85 -12.83 -9.83
N SER A 75 7.83 -12.67 -8.93
CA SER A 75 9.18 -12.24 -9.31
C SER A 75 9.92 -13.29 -10.13
N SER A 76 9.79 -14.57 -9.79
CA SER A 76 10.39 -15.65 -10.56
C SER A 76 9.83 -15.73 -11.98
N LEU A 77 8.50 -15.63 -12.13
CA LEU A 77 7.85 -15.62 -13.44
C LEU A 77 8.26 -14.39 -14.27
N GLY A 78 8.25 -13.19 -13.67
CA GLY A 78 8.69 -11.98 -14.34
C GLY A 78 10.13 -12.08 -14.86
N ILE A 79 11.06 -12.50 -14.00
CA ILE A 79 12.47 -12.66 -14.37
C ILE A 79 12.64 -13.73 -15.46
N THR A 80 11.86 -14.82 -15.41
CA THR A 80 11.86 -15.85 -16.45
C THR A 80 11.50 -15.28 -17.82
N LEU A 81 10.43 -14.50 -17.90
CA LEU A 81 9.97 -13.89 -19.16
C LEU A 81 10.94 -12.80 -19.66
N ILE A 82 11.48 -11.96 -18.76
CA ILE A 82 12.50 -10.97 -19.12
C ILE A 82 13.73 -11.65 -19.69
N THR A 83 14.23 -12.72 -19.04
CA THR A 83 15.39 -13.49 -19.49
C THR A 83 15.12 -14.16 -20.84
N ARG A 84 13.88 -14.58 -21.09
CA ARG A 84 13.45 -15.13 -22.38
C ARG A 84 13.68 -14.13 -23.54
N ILE A 85 13.38 -12.85 -23.29
CA ILE A 85 13.62 -11.76 -24.25
C ILE A 85 15.12 -11.52 -24.45
N ASP A 86 15.91 -11.52 -23.35
CA ASP A 86 17.37 -11.40 -23.42
C ASP A 86 18.01 -12.50 -24.27
N LEU A 87 17.56 -13.75 -24.12
CA LEU A 87 18.04 -14.88 -24.93
C LEU A 87 17.76 -14.69 -26.42
N ARG A 88 16.61 -14.11 -26.77
CA ARG A 88 16.30 -13.77 -28.16
C ARG A 88 17.20 -12.65 -28.67
N ASN A 89 17.39 -11.59 -27.90
CA ASN A 89 18.23 -10.47 -28.27
C ASN A 89 19.69 -10.90 -28.51
N ALA A 90 20.19 -11.79 -27.66
CA ALA A 90 21.53 -12.37 -27.86
C ALA A 90 21.65 -13.13 -29.17
N ARG A 91 20.61 -13.85 -29.62
CA ARG A 91 20.62 -14.62 -30.90
C ARG A 91 20.65 -13.70 -32.13
N ILE A 92 20.11 -12.49 -32.04
CA ILE A 92 20.12 -11.53 -33.17
C ILE A 92 21.32 -10.57 -33.13
N GLY A 93 22.30 -10.84 -32.26
CA GLY A 93 23.51 -10.02 -32.16
C GLY A 93 23.35 -8.73 -31.34
N GLN A 94 22.26 -8.59 -30.59
CA GLN A 94 21.99 -7.45 -29.68
C GLN A 94 21.89 -7.96 -28.24
N PRO A 95 22.95 -8.44 -27.63
CA PRO A 95 22.89 -9.05 -26.30
C PRO A 95 22.44 -8.06 -25.24
N THR A 96 21.38 -8.41 -24.51
CA THR A 96 20.91 -7.70 -23.32
C THR A 96 20.98 -8.64 -22.11
N ARG A 97 21.09 -8.08 -20.91
CA ARG A 97 21.14 -8.83 -19.64
C ARG A 97 20.16 -8.26 -18.62
N VAL A 98 19.00 -7.83 -19.08
CA VAL A 98 17.98 -7.19 -18.23
C VAL A 98 17.50 -8.16 -17.16
N GLY A 99 17.25 -9.45 -17.49
CA GLY A 99 16.83 -10.46 -16.54
C GLY A 99 17.90 -10.74 -15.46
N PHE A 100 19.17 -10.77 -15.83
CA PHE A 100 20.26 -10.90 -14.88
C PHE A 100 20.35 -9.70 -13.93
N THR A 101 20.25 -8.49 -14.47
CA THR A 101 20.22 -7.26 -13.70
C THR A 101 19.02 -7.22 -12.76
N GLN A 102 17.85 -7.72 -13.20
CA GLN A 102 16.64 -7.79 -12.38
C GLN A 102 16.82 -8.76 -11.19
N LEU A 103 17.54 -9.89 -11.37
CA LEU A 103 17.90 -10.77 -10.26
C LEU A 103 18.80 -10.07 -9.23
N ILE A 104 19.77 -9.25 -9.69
CA ILE A 104 20.61 -8.44 -8.77
C ILE A 104 19.75 -7.45 -7.99
N TRP A 105 18.80 -6.75 -8.65
CA TRP A 105 17.89 -5.87 -7.99
C TRP A 105 16.99 -6.58 -6.98
N LEU A 106 16.57 -7.82 -7.28
CA LEU A 106 15.82 -8.67 -6.35
C LEU A 106 16.65 -9.02 -5.12
N CYS A 107 17.92 -9.42 -5.30
CA CYS A 107 18.82 -9.67 -4.17
C CYS A 107 18.98 -8.42 -3.29
N LEU A 108 19.19 -7.25 -3.90
CA LEU A 108 19.27 -5.98 -3.17
C LEU A 108 17.96 -5.69 -2.42
N ALA A 109 16.81 -5.89 -3.06
CA ALA A 109 15.50 -5.71 -2.44
C ALA A 109 15.33 -6.60 -1.21
N LEU A 110 15.71 -7.89 -1.31
CA LEU A 110 15.61 -8.84 -0.20
C LEU A 110 16.52 -8.46 0.97
N VAL A 111 17.76 -7.99 0.70
CA VAL A 111 18.68 -7.49 1.74
C VAL A 111 18.10 -6.26 2.43
N LEU A 112 17.58 -5.28 1.67
CA LEU A 112 16.95 -4.09 2.22
C LEU A 112 15.68 -4.43 3.02
N CYS A 113 14.89 -5.40 2.56
CA CYS A 113 13.73 -5.92 3.29
C CYS A 113 14.14 -6.60 4.60
N GLY A 114 15.21 -7.40 4.60
CA GLY A 114 15.77 -8.00 5.82
C GLY A 114 16.23 -6.95 6.81
N LEU A 115 16.96 -5.93 6.34
CA LEU A 115 17.39 -4.80 7.15
C LEU A 115 16.18 -4.04 7.73
N LEU A 116 15.15 -3.80 6.92
CA LEU A 116 13.91 -3.15 7.36
C LEU A 116 13.23 -3.95 8.48
N VAL A 117 13.13 -5.28 8.36
CA VAL A 117 12.53 -6.14 9.40
C VAL A 117 13.28 -6.05 10.72
N VAL A 118 14.61 -5.97 10.68
CA VAL A 118 15.46 -5.87 11.88
C VAL A 118 15.37 -4.49 12.52
N LEU A 119 15.40 -3.41 11.72
CA LEU A 119 15.41 -2.03 12.20
C LEU A 119 14.00 -1.54 12.59
N LEU A 120 12.99 -1.84 11.77
CA LEU A 120 11.62 -1.40 11.98
C LEU A 120 10.80 -2.47 12.70
N ARG A 121 10.99 -2.59 14.00
CA ARG A 121 10.24 -3.53 14.84
C ARG A 121 8.78 -3.12 15.04
N ASP A 122 8.51 -1.82 15.06
CA ASP A 122 7.16 -1.23 15.20
C ASP A 122 6.94 -0.17 14.11
N TYR A 123 5.97 -0.43 13.23
CA TYR A 123 5.59 0.51 12.16
C TYR A 123 5.09 1.87 12.67
N ARG A 124 4.65 1.96 13.95
CA ARG A 124 4.20 3.21 14.57
C ARG A 124 5.28 4.27 14.64
N LEU A 125 6.55 3.86 14.60
CA LEU A 125 7.69 4.77 14.52
C LEU A 125 7.60 5.69 13.28
N LEU A 126 7.04 5.19 12.16
CA LEU A 126 6.88 5.96 10.93
C LEU A 126 5.98 7.20 11.11
N ARG A 127 4.99 7.13 12.03
CA ARG A 127 4.12 8.28 12.35
C ARG A 127 4.92 9.44 12.93
N ARG A 128 5.94 9.16 13.78
CA ARG A 128 6.77 10.20 14.40
C ARG A 128 7.53 11.03 13.36
N PHE A 129 7.85 10.42 12.22
CA PHE A 129 8.61 11.07 11.14
C PHE A 129 7.71 11.51 9.98
N SER A 130 6.43 11.82 10.21
CA SER A 130 5.46 12.15 9.16
C SER A 130 5.89 13.34 8.29
N TYR A 131 6.29 14.45 8.88
CA TYR A 131 6.75 15.64 8.14
C TYR A 131 8.09 15.41 7.45
N VAL A 132 9.01 14.63 8.05
CA VAL A 132 10.25 14.22 7.39
C VAL A 132 9.93 13.38 6.16
N SER A 133 8.98 12.44 6.28
CA SER A 133 8.50 11.64 5.15
C SER A 133 7.89 12.49 4.04
N MET A 134 7.15 13.55 4.39
CA MET A 134 6.63 14.52 3.43
C MET A 134 7.77 15.19 2.63
N VAL A 135 8.75 15.74 3.34
CA VAL A 135 9.88 16.43 2.71
C VAL A 135 10.68 15.46 1.83
N VAL A 136 11.02 14.28 2.36
CA VAL A 136 11.73 13.24 1.59
C VAL A 136 10.94 12.83 0.35
N GLY A 137 9.63 12.59 0.48
CA GLY A 137 8.77 12.25 -0.63
C GLY A 137 8.75 13.31 -1.73
N LEU A 138 8.61 14.59 -1.36
CA LEU A 138 8.64 15.70 -2.31
C LEU A 138 10.02 15.89 -2.96
N VAL A 139 11.10 15.79 -2.18
CA VAL A 139 12.48 15.86 -2.72
C VAL A 139 12.73 14.73 -3.72
N LEU A 140 12.30 13.52 -3.43
CA LEU A 140 12.40 12.39 -4.36
C LEU A 140 11.60 12.65 -5.64
N LEU A 141 10.39 13.22 -5.57
CA LEU A 141 9.61 13.57 -6.75
C LEU A 141 10.27 14.67 -7.59
N LEU A 142 10.88 15.66 -6.95
CA LEU A 142 11.53 16.78 -7.65
C LEU A 142 12.91 16.40 -8.22
N SER A 143 13.56 15.38 -7.68
CA SER A 143 14.94 15.02 -8.02
C SER A 143 15.19 14.77 -9.52
N PRO A 144 14.28 14.15 -10.32
CA PRO A 144 14.49 13.99 -11.76
C PRO A 144 14.46 15.30 -12.55
N MET A 145 13.91 16.37 -11.96
CA MET A 145 13.88 17.69 -12.62
C MET A 145 15.18 18.47 -12.46
N LEU A 146 16.06 18.04 -11.53
CA LEU A 146 17.31 18.72 -11.31
C LEU A 146 18.25 18.60 -12.53
N PRO A 147 18.85 19.69 -12.98
CA PRO A 147 19.80 19.68 -14.10
C PRO A 147 21.04 18.82 -13.73
N GLY A 148 21.54 18.04 -14.68
CA GLY A 148 22.72 17.19 -14.50
C GLY A 148 22.47 15.83 -13.85
N ILE A 149 21.34 15.61 -13.13
CA ILE A 149 21.00 14.37 -12.46
C ILE A 149 19.87 13.66 -13.18
N GLY A 150 18.84 14.41 -13.61
CA GLY A 150 17.67 13.87 -14.28
C GLY A 150 17.97 13.38 -15.70
N ARG A 151 17.39 12.22 -16.04
CA ARG A 151 17.46 11.64 -17.39
C ARG A 151 16.05 11.51 -17.97
N GLU A 152 15.93 11.88 -19.24
CA GLU A 152 14.71 11.68 -20.01
C GLU A 152 14.82 10.37 -20.79
N ILE A 153 13.85 9.49 -20.60
CA ILE A 153 13.77 8.21 -21.29
C ILE A 153 12.32 8.04 -21.78
N GLY A 154 12.15 7.82 -23.07
CA GLY A 154 10.81 7.63 -23.66
C GLY A 154 9.89 8.85 -23.55
N GLY A 155 10.45 10.08 -23.50
CA GLY A 155 9.68 11.32 -23.38
C GLY A 155 9.21 11.67 -21.96
N ALA A 156 9.59 10.85 -20.95
CA ALA A 156 9.30 11.11 -19.55
C ALA A 156 10.59 11.40 -18.78
N ARG A 157 10.59 12.48 -17.98
CA ARG A 157 11.73 12.89 -17.15
C ARG A 157 11.54 12.46 -15.70
N ILE A 158 11.55 11.14 -15.47
CA ILE A 158 11.24 10.50 -14.18
C ILE A 158 12.42 9.72 -13.59
N TRP A 159 13.54 9.68 -14.32
CA TRP A 159 14.71 8.89 -13.96
C TRP A 159 15.86 9.77 -13.47
N ILE A 160 16.62 9.26 -12.52
CA ILE A 160 17.92 9.80 -12.15
C ILE A 160 19.02 8.82 -12.55
N GLY A 161 20.15 9.34 -13.03
CA GLY A 161 21.32 8.51 -13.38
C GLY A 161 22.19 8.29 -12.15
N VAL A 162 22.45 6.99 -11.82
CA VAL A 162 23.39 6.59 -10.78
C VAL A 162 24.43 5.68 -11.42
N GLY A 163 25.55 6.26 -11.84
CA GLY A 163 26.54 5.53 -12.63
C GLY A 163 25.98 5.05 -13.97
N SER A 164 26.08 3.76 -14.23
CA SER A 164 25.51 3.09 -15.41
C SER A 164 24.04 2.72 -15.27
N HIS A 165 23.47 2.87 -14.08
CA HIS A 165 22.09 2.49 -13.80
C HIS A 165 21.18 3.71 -13.71
N THR A 166 19.88 3.48 -13.92
CA THR A 166 18.83 4.47 -13.72
C THR A 166 17.94 4.07 -12.54
N LEU A 167 17.59 5.04 -11.73
CA LEU A 167 16.67 4.87 -10.59
C LEU A 167 15.48 5.79 -10.80
N GLN A 168 14.28 5.30 -10.50
CA GLN A 168 13.04 6.07 -10.54
C GLN A 168 12.64 6.46 -9.12
N PRO A 169 12.92 7.70 -8.68
CA PRO A 169 12.66 8.11 -7.30
C PRO A 169 11.18 8.15 -6.92
N GLY A 170 10.29 8.33 -7.90
CA GLY A 170 8.84 8.31 -7.71
C GLY A 170 8.35 7.00 -7.08
N GLU A 171 8.97 5.87 -7.37
CA GLU A 171 8.61 4.59 -6.74
C GLU A 171 8.83 4.57 -5.22
N PHE A 172 9.86 5.24 -4.74
CA PHE A 172 10.10 5.40 -3.30
C PHE A 172 9.25 6.53 -2.71
N ALA A 173 9.06 7.62 -3.45
CA ALA A 173 8.24 8.75 -3.01
C ALA A 173 6.81 8.30 -2.64
N LYS A 174 6.22 7.32 -3.34
CA LYS A 174 4.90 6.78 -3.01
C LYS A 174 4.83 6.23 -1.58
N LEU A 175 5.90 5.59 -1.09
CA LEU A 175 5.95 5.05 0.27
C LEU A 175 6.00 6.19 1.30
N PHE A 176 6.88 7.16 1.10
CA PHE A 176 7.03 8.29 2.01
C PHE A 176 5.77 9.17 2.06
N LEU A 177 5.12 9.41 0.93
CA LEU A 177 3.86 10.14 0.89
C LEU A 177 2.72 9.33 1.52
N ALA A 178 2.70 8.00 1.38
CA ALA A 178 1.74 7.16 2.10
C ALA A 178 1.93 7.26 3.63
N PHE A 179 3.19 7.30 4.12
CA PHE A 179 3.47 7.52 5.55
C PHE A 179 2.96 8.87 6.04
N PHE A 180 3.24 9.92 5.28
CA PHE A 180 2.76 11.27 5.58
C PHE A 180 1.23 11.34 5.58
N PHE A 181 0.57 10.87 4.52
CA PHE A 181 -0.89 10.92 4.42
C PHE A 181 -1.57 10.10 5.52
N ALA A 182 -1.05 8.91 5.83
CA ALA A 182 -1.59 8.09 6.91
C ALA A 182 -1.48 8.78 8.27
N ALA A 183 -0.32 9.38 8.58
CA ALA A 183 -0.10 10.07 9.85
C ALA A 183 -0.96 11.34 9.95
N TYR A 184 -0.94 12.17 8.90
CA TYR A 184 -1.68 13.43 8.88
C TYR A 184 -3.20 13.21 8.99
N LEU A 185 -3.74 12.27 8.20
CA LEU A 185 -5.17 11.94 8.24
C LEU A 185 -5.58 11.32 9.58
N PHE A 186 -4.69 10.55 10.21
CA PHE A 186 -4.95 10.02 11.55
C PHE A 186 -5.00 11.12 12.61
N ASP A 187 -4.05 12.05 12.60
CA ASP A 187 -3.94 13.12 13.58
C ASP A 187 -5.09 14.13 13.48
N HIS A 188 -5.65 14.32 12.27
CA HIS A 188 -6.73 15.30 12.00
C HIS A 188 -8.09 14.65 11.73
N ARG A 189 -8.24 13.32 11.94
CA ARG A 189 -9.45 12.56 11.58
C ARG A 189 -10.74 13.15 12.19
N ASP A 190 -10.68 13.60 13.45
CA ASP A 190 -11.85 14.09 14.18
C ASP A 190 -12.32 15.45 13.60
N GLN A 191 -11.37 16.31 13.21
CA GLN A 191 -11.65 17.56 12.51
C GLN A 191 -12.24 17.31 11.12
N LEU A 192 -11.73 16.29 10.41
CA LEU A 192 -12.19 15.87 9.09
C LEU A 192 -13.56 15.19 9.12
N ALA A 193 -13.90 14.55 10.26
CA ALA A 193 -15.18 13.89 10.49
C ALA A 193 -16.27 14.88 10.94
N VAL A 194 -15.91 15.97 11.63
CA VAL A 194 -16.89 17.02 12.04
C VAL A 194 -17.27 17.84 10.82
N GLY A 195 -18.47 17.62 10.31
CA GLY A 195 -18.96 18.25 9.07
C GLY A 195 -19.13 19.74 9.19
N GLY A 196 -18.59 20.51 8.22
CA GLY A 196 -18.92 21.89 7.93
C GLY A 196 -20.31 22.05 7.31
N LYS A 197 -20.53 23.13 6.57
CA LYS A 197 -21.81 23.47 5.89
C LYS A 197 -22.24 22.34 4.94
N LYS A 198 -23.56 22.06 4.90
CA LYS A 198 -24.13 21.16 3.89
C LYS A 198 -24.12 21.86 2.54
N PHE A 199 -23.48 21.26 1.54
CA PHE A 199 -23.48 21.69 0.15
C PHE A 199 -23.98 20.53 -0.72
N LEU A 200 -24.99 20.73 -1.56
CA LEU A 200 -25.66 19.70 -2.37
C LEU A 200 -26.02 18.41 -1.59
N GLY A 201 -26.54 18.54 -0.36
CA GLY A 201 -26.89 17.37 0.47
C GLY A 201 -25.70 16.66 1.14
N MET A 202 -24.47 17.00 0.79
CA MET A 202 -23.23 16.46 1.35
C MET A 202 -22.63 17.44 2.38
N ARG A 203 -22.18 16.92 3.54
CA ARG A 203 -21.48 17.72 4.53
C ARG A 203 -20.03 17.90 4.09
N MET A 204 -19.66 19.10 3.67
CA MET A 204 -18.28 19.45 3.31
C MET A 204 -17.48 19.76 4.58
N PRO A 205 -16.27 19.24 4.74
CA PRO A 205 -15.39 19.62 5.85
C PRO A 205 -14.86 21.06 5.67
N ARG A 206 -14.30 21.63 6.73
CA ARG A 206 -13.72 22.97 6.68
C ARG A 206 -12.40 22.94 5.89
N ILE A 207 -12.27 23.80 4.88
CA ILE A 207 -11.08 23.90 4.01
C ILE A 207 -9.80 24.12 4.81
N LYS A 208 -9.86 24.78 5.95
CA LYS A 208 -8.70 25.06 6.83
C LYS A 208 -8.00 23.81 7.32
N ASP A 209 -8.74 22.72 7.57
CA ASP A 209 -8.22 21.49 8.15
C ASP A 209 -7.56 20.59 7.09
N PHE A 210 -7.81 20.87 5.80
CA PHE A 210 -7.25 20.16 4.66
C PHE A 210 -6.07 20.86 4.00
N GLY A 211 -5.82 22.13 4.34
CA GLY A 211 -4.84 22.95 3.62
C GLY A 211 -3.51 22.24 3.37
N PRO A 212 -2.78 21.80 4.40
CA PRO A 212 -1.46 21.21 4.21
C PRO A 212 -1.46 19.94 3.36
N ILE A 213 -2.43 19.04 3.57
CA ILE A 213 -2.48 17.77 2.83
C ILE A 213 -2.87 17.97 1.36
N ILE A 214 -3.80 18.90 1.09
CA ILE A 214 -4.19 19.25 -0.28
C ILE A 214 -3.02 19.92 -1.00
N ILE A 215 -2.27 20.80 -0.34
CA ILE A 215 -1.11 21.46 -0.94
C ILE A 215 -0.06 20.44 -1.34
N VAL A 216 0.32 19.53 -0.43
CA VAL A 216 1.30 18.46 -0.72
C VAL A 216 0.82 17.58 -1.87
N TRP A 217 -0.45 17.22 -1.86
CA TRP A 217 -1.05 16.41 -2.90
C TRP A 217 -1.06 17.10 -4.27
N LEU A 218 -1.49 18.39 -4.32
CA LEU A 218 -1.48 19.18 -5.55
C LEU A 218 -0.07 19.41 -6.09
N ILE A 219 0.92 19.67 -5.21
CA ILE A 219 2.31 19.78 -5.61
C ILE A 219 2.80 18.46 -6.22
N SER A 220 2.49 17.32 -5.56
CA SER A 220 2.87 16.00 -6.08
C SER A 220 2.28 15.74 -7.46
N LEU A 221 1.01 16.05 -7.66
CA LEU A 221 0.36 15.90 -8.97
C LEU A 221 0.94 16.85 -10.02
N ALA A 222 1.17 18.12 -9.68
CA ALA A 222 1.74 19.08 -10.61
C ALA A 222 3.13 18.66 -11.08
N VAL A 223 3.99 18.20 -10.18
CA VAL A 223 5.32 17.67 -10.50
C VAL A 223 5.24 16.51 -11.48
N LEU A 224 4.38 15.54 -11.21
CA LEU A 224 4.23 14.34 -12.05
C LEU A 224 3.64 14.66 -13.44
N VAL A 225 2.73 15.65 -13.53
CA VAL A 225 2.21 16.14 -14.81
C VAL A 225 3.32 16.80 -15.63
N ILE A 226 4.16 17.64 -15.00
CA ILE A 226 5.30 18.29 -15.67
C ILE A 226 6.35 17.25 -16.12
N GLN A 227 6.51 16.16 -15.38
CA GLN A 227 7.40 15.03 -15.72
C GLN A 227 6.84 14.11 -16.81
N HIS A 228 5.61 14.35 -17.29
CA HIS A 228 4.87 13.53 -18.24
C HIS A 228 4.56 12.11 -17.72
N ASP A 229 4.50 11.93 -16.41
CA ASP A 229 4.16 10.66 -15.73
C ASP A 229 2.70 10.62 -15.30
N LEU A 230 1.83 10.37 -16.24
CA LEU A 230 0.38 10.32 -15.98
C LEU A 230 -0.03 9.10 -15.16
N GLY A 231 0.65 7.97 -15.37
CA GLY A 231 0.36 6.74 -14.63
C GLY A 231 0.59 6.91 -13.15
N THR A 232 1.76 7.41 -12.77
CA THR A 232 2.10 7.68 -11.38
C THR A 232 1.22 8.78 -10.78
N SER A 233 0.88 9.84 -11.57
CA SER A 233 -0.06 10.88 -11.14
C SER A 233 -1.42 10.31 -10.76
N LEU A 234 -1.96 9.44 -11.60
CA LEU A 234 -3.23 8.76 -11.37
C LEU A 234 -3.18 7.86 -10.12
N MET A 235 -2.08 7.14 -9.94
CA MET A 235 -1.87 6.29 -8.76
C MET A 235 -1.82 7.13 -7.46
N TYR A 236 -1.13 8.27 -7.43
CA TYR A 236 -1.09 9.16 -6.27
C TYR A 236 -2.45 9.78 -5.97
N PHE A 237 -3.17 10.18 -7.02
CA PHE A 237 -4.54 10.66 -6.89
C PHE A 237 -5.43 9.61 -6.22
N ALA A 238 -5.42 8.39 -6.73
CA ALA A 238 -6.24 7.29 -6.24
C ALA A 238 -5.86 6.89 -4.80
N MET A 239 -4.56 6.86 -4.48
CA MET A 239 -4.05 6.62 -3.13
C MET A 239 -4.60 7.66 -2.15
N PHE A 240 -4.51 8.94 -2.48
CA PHE A 240 -5.00 10.03 -1.63
C PHE A 240 -6.51 9.92 -1.37
N VAL A 241 -7.32 9.77 -2.43
CA VAL A 241 -8.79 9.67 -2.33
C VAL A 241 -9.21 8.45 -1.52
N SER A 242 -8.54 7.30 -1.72
CA SER A 242 -8.84 6.08 -0.97
C SER A 242 -8.51 6.22 0.51
N MET A 243 -7.36 6.80 0.85
CA MET A 243 -6.95 7.03 2.24
C MET A 243 -7.89 8.05 2.93
N LEU A 244 -8.31 9.08 2.22
CA LEU A 244 -9.28 10.06 2.72
C LEU A 244 -10.65 9.41 2.99
N TYR A 245 -11.10 8.52 2.11
CA TYR A 245 -12.30 7.73 2.34
C TYR A 245 -12.18 6.86 3.60
N VAL A 246 -11.08 6.13 3.74
CA VAL A 246 -10.85 5.24 4.91
C VAL A 246 -10.75 6.05 6.21
N ALA A 247 -10.14 7.25 6.16
CA ALA A 247 -9.99 8.13 7.32
C ALA A 247 -11.33 8.69 7.81
N THR A 248 -12.21 9.06 6.88
CA THR A 248 -13.45 9.79 7.19
C THR A 248 -14.69 8.90 7.21
N GLY A 249 -14.65 7.72 6.60
CA GLY A 249 -15.80 6.83 6.41
C GLY A 249 -16.87 7.36 5.46
N ARG A 250 -16.58 8.41 4.67
CA ARG A 250 -17.58 9.09 3.82
C ARG A 250 -17.38 8.77 2.35
N THR A 251 -18.36 8.12 1.74
CA THR A 251 -18.40 7.81 0.30
C THR A 251 -18.41 9.06 -0.59
N SER A 252 -18.85 10.20 -0.06
CA SER A 252 -18.82 11.49 -0.79
C SER A 252 -17.43 11.84 -1.30
N TRP A 253 -16.35 11.44 -0.62
CA TRP A 253 -14.97 11.68 -1.10
C TRP A 253 -14.63 10.90 -2.34
N ILE A 254 -15.15 9.67 -2.47
CA ILE A 254 -14.98 8.88 -3.69
C ILE A 254 -15.73 9.55 -4.84
N ALA A 255 -16.99 9.99 -4.61
CA ALA A 255 -17.77 10.67 -5.64
C ALA A 255 -17.11 11.99 -6.09
N ILE A 256 -16.69 12.84 -5.14
CA ILE A 256 -15.99 14.09 -5.44
C ILE A 256 -14.67 13.81 -6.16
N GLY A 257 -13.87 12.85 -5.66
CA GLY A 257 -12.63 12.43 -6.33
C GLY A 257 -12.88 11.94 -7.75
N SER A 258 -13.88 11.10 -7.98
CA SER A 258 -14.23 10.62 -9.32
C SER A 258 -14.63 11.76 -10.27
N ILE A 259 -15.40 12.73 -9.79
CA ILE A 259 -15.78 13.91 -10.59
C ILE A 259 -14.53 14.73 -10.95
N PHE A 260 -13.66 15.03 -9.97
CA PHE A 260 -12.42 15.77 -10.22
C PHE A 260 -11.48 15.00 -11.16
N PHE A 261 -11.43 13.67 -11.01
CA PHE A 261 -10.66 12.82 -11.92
C PHE A 261 -11.14 12.93 -13.36
N VAL A 262 -12.46 12.79 -13.61
CA VAL A 262 -13.02 12.89 -14.97
C VAL A 262 -12.78 14.28 -15.56
N ILE A 263 -13.06 15.34 -14.80
CA ILE A 263 -12.79 16.72 -15.26
C ILE A 263 -11.31 16.93 -15.56
N GLY A 264 -10.44 16.48 -14.65
CA GLY A 264 -8.98 16.59 -14.81
C GLY A 264 -8.45 15.79 -16.01
N ALA A 265 -8.96 14.57 -16.24
CA ALA A 265 -8.58 13.72 -17.36
C ALA A 265 -9.00 14.34 -18.71
N VAL A 266 -10.23 14.86 -18.81
CA VAL A 266 -10.71 15.58 -20.01
C VAL A 266 -9.88 16.83 -20.24
N ALA A 267 -9.66 17.65 -19.22
CA ALA A 267 -8.84 18.84 -19.36
C ALA A 267 -7.40 18.51 -19.77
N ALA A 268 -6.80 17.48 -19.15
CA ALA A 268 -5.45 17.03 -19.49
C ALA A 268 -5.36 16.52 -20.94
N SER A 269 -6.36 15.78 -21.44
CA SER A 269 -6.38 15.31 -22.83
C SER A 269 -6.47 16.45 -23.86
N MET A 270 -7.09 17.57 -23.48
CA MET A 270 -7.21 18.75 -24.33
C MET A 270 -5.97 19.67 -24.28
N ILE A 271 -5.31 19.73 -23.13
CA ILE A 271 -4.17 20.64 -22.89
C ILE A 271 -2.85 19.99 -23.29
N PHE A 272 -2.67 18.70 -22.97
CA PHE A 272 -1.40 18.00 -23.17
C PHE A 272 -1.48 17.03 -24.36
N ALA A 273 -0.75 17.32 -25.42
CA ALA A 273 -0.76 16.52 -26.67
C ALA A 273 -0.41 15.03 -26.42
N HIS A 274 0.52 14.72 -25.50
CA HIS A 274 0.88 13.33 -25.16
C HIS A 274 -0.25 12.59 -24.44
N VAL A 275 -1.14 13.29 -23.71
CA VAL A 275 -2.33 12.69 -23.08
C VAL A 275 -3.39 12.44 -24.15
N GLY A 276 -3.65 13.43 -25.02
CA GLY A 276 -4.56 13.30 -26.15
C GLY A 276 -4.19 12.11 -27.03
N ALA A 277 -2.90 11.97 -27.40
CA ALA A 277 -2.42 10.84 -28.20
C ALA A 277 -2.70 9.47 -27.55
N ARG A 278 -2.58 9.35 -26.22
CA ARG A 278 -2.92 8.09 -25.51
C ARG A 278 -4.42 7.80 -25.52
N VAL A 279 -5.26 8.85 -25.43
CA VAL A 279 -6.71 8.72 -25.52
C VAL A 279 -7.13 8.32 -26.93
N ASP A 280 -6.54 8.93 -27.97
CA ASP A 280 -6.81 8.60 -29.37
C ASP A 280 -6.39 7.16 -29.70
N ALA A 281 -5.21 6.74 -29.27
CA ALA A 281 -4.73 5.38 -29.42
C ALA A 281 -5.61 4.34 -28.68
N TRP A 282 -6.25 4.74 -27.57
CA TRP A 282 -7.17 3.89 -26.83
C TRP A 282 -8.55 3.81 -27.50
N LEU A 283 -9.10 4.94 -27.99
CA LEU A 283 -10.42 4.98 -28.61
C LEU A 283 -10.42 4.35 -30.02
N HIS A 284 -9.34 4.54 -30.77
CA HIS A 284 -9.23 4.09 -32.17
C HIS A 284 -7.98 3.21 -32.42
N PRO A 285 -7.78 2.12 -31.64
CA PRO A 285 -6.52 1.37 -31.64
C PRO A 285 -6.21 0.72 -32.99
N PHE A 286 -7.21 0.36 -33.77
CA PHE A 286 -7.06 -0.33 -35.06
C PHE A 286 -7.13 0.58 -36.27
N SER A 287 -7.20 1.91 -36.11
CA SER A 287 -7.17 2.84 -37.25
C SER A 287 -5.75 2.92 -37.83
N ASP A 288 -5.64 2.96 -39.16
CA ASP A 288 -4.33 3.06 -39.83
C ASP A 288 -3.58 4.33 -39.42
N ALA A 289 -4.30 5.42 -39.16
CA ALA A 289 -3.74 6.66 -38.68
C ALA A 289 -3.04 6.53 -37.32
N GLU A 290 -3.63 5.80 -36.36
CA GLU A 290 -3.05 5.60 -35.05
C GLU A 290 -2.00 4.48 -35.05
N PHE A 291 -2.23 3.40 -35.78
CA PHE A 291 -1.31 2.25 -35.84
C PHE A 291 0.03 2.63 -36.52
N GLY A 292 0.00 3.49 -37.52
CA GLY A 292 1.21 3.93 -38.24
C GLY A 292 2.06 4.99 -37.55
N LYS A 293 1.58 5.59 -36.44
CA LYS A 293 2.37 6.60 -35.71
C LYS A 293 3.60 5.97 -35.07
N ALA A 294 4.78 6.58 -35.30
CA ALA A 294 6.05 6.11 -34.71
C ALA A 294 6.09 6.31 -33.18
N PHE A 295 5.48 7.39 -32.66
CA PHE A 295 5.41 7.72 -31.24
C PHE A 295 3.99 8.06 -30.83
N GLY A 296 3.56 7.58 -29.66
CA GLY A 296 2.23 7.87 -29.11
C GLY A 296 1.06 7.17 -29.81
N GLY A 297 1.33 6.31 -30.79
CA GLY A 297 0.32 5.57 -31.53
C GLY A 297 -0.08 4.26 -30.86
N SER A 298 -1.04 3.57 -31.49
CA SER A 298 -1.64 2.32 -30.97
C SER A 298 -0.84 1.05 -31.27
N GLY A 299 0.25 1.13 -32.06
CA GLY A 299 0.98 -0.04 -32.54
C GLY A 299 1.48 -0.98 -31.42
N GLN A 300 1.85 -0.43 -30.26
CA GLN A 300 2.23 -1.20 -29.09
C GLN A 300 1.03 -1.95 -28.47
N LEU A 301 -0.11 -1.27 -28.32
CA LEU A 301 -1.35 -1.82 -27.78
C LEU A 301 -1.87 -2.97 -28.65
N VAL A 302 -1.94 -2.75 -29.97
CA VAL A 302 -2.45 -3.74 -30.92
C VAL A 302 -1.58 -5.01 -30.91
N ARG A 303 -0.24 -4.86 -30.92
CA ARG A 303 0.67 -6.01 -30.81
C ARG A 303 0.51 -6.74 -29.48
N GLY A 304 0.28 -6.00 -28.37
CA GLY A 304 -0.02 -6.57 -27.07
C GLY A 304 -1.29 -7.42 -27.08
N ILE A 305 -2.37 -6.92 -27.69
CA ILE A 305 -3.64 -7.65 -27.82
C ILE A 305 -3.46 -8.92 -28.66
N PHE A 306 -2.73 -8.84 -29.79
CA PHE A 306 -2.43 -10.03 -30.61
C PHE A 306 -1.57 -11.03 -29.85
N GLY A 307 -0.63 -10.59 -28.99
CA GLY A 307 0.11 -11.48 -28.09
C GLY A 307 -0.80 -12.22 -27.11
N LEU A 308 -1.77 -11.51 -26.49
CA LEU A 308 -2.78 -12.13 -25.61
C LEU A 308 -3.65 -13.14 -26.40
N ALA A 309 -4.10 -12.78 -27.59
CA ALA A 309 -4.93 -13.63 -28.45
C ALA A 309 -4.16 -14.89 -28.88
N ALA A 310 -2.87 -14.78 -29.22
CA ALA A 310 -2.04 -15.90 -29.62
C ALA A 310 -1.86 -16.97 -28.55
N GLY A 311 -1.93 -16.58 -27.27
CA GLY A 311 -1.83 -17.52 -26.15
C GLY A 311 -3.08 -18.36 -25.91
N GLY A 312 -4.27 -17.91 -26.29
CA GLY A 312 -5.51 -18.65 -26.07
C GLY A 312 -5.74 -18.99 -24.59
N LEU A 313 -6.24 -20.21 -24.32
CA LEU A 313 -6.56 -20.67 -22.97
C LEU A 313 -5.33 -21.15 -22.19
N THR A 314 -4.45 -21.90 -22.81
CA THR A 314 -3.34 -22.62 -22.14
C THR A 314 -1.96 -22.06 -22.44
N GLY A 315 -1.86 -21.08 -23.36
CA GLY A 315 -0.61 -20.51 -23.82
C GLY A 315 0.09 -21.32 -24.89
N THR A 316 1.07 -20.70 -25.52
CA THR A 316 1.98 -21.37 -26.48
C THR A 316 2.98 -22.30 -25.79
N GLY A 317 3.11 -22.17 -24.46
CA GLY A 317 4.08 -22.87 -23.63
C GLY A 317 5.27 -21.99 -23.24
N LEU A 318 5.70 -22.11 -21.99
CA LEU A 318 6.81 -21.32 -21.44
C LEU A 318 8.09 -21.54 -22.25
N GLY A 319 8.68 -20.47 -22.78
CA GLY A 319 9.85 -20.49 -23.66
C GLY A 319 9.54 -20.73 -25.13
N GLN A 320 8.28 -20.87 -25.55
CA GLN A 320 7.89 -21.13 -26.95
C GLN A 320 7.19 -19.92 -27.61
N GLY A 321 6.72 -18.96 -26.82
CA GLY A 321 6.14 -17.71 -27.34
C GLY A 321 7.17 -16.80 -28.02
N ARG A 322 6.67 -15.70 -28.57
CA ARG A 322 7.44 -14.64 -29.23
C ARG A 322 7.21 -13.27 -28.58
N PRO A 323 7.37 -13.12 -27.25
CA PRO A 323 6.98 -11.91 -26.53
C PRO A 323 7.71 -10.65 -27.03
N TRP A 324 8.87 -10.80 -27.69
CA TRP A 324 9.60 -9.66 -28.28
C TRP A 324 8.90 -8.98 -29.47
N ILE A 325 7.81 -9.53 -30.01
CA ILE A 325 6.98 -8.86 -31.03
C ILE A 325 6.26 -7.67 -30.43
N THR A 326 5.88 -7.75 -29.14
CA THR A 326 5.28 -6.66 -28.40
C THR A 326 6.38 -5.74 -27.86
N PRO A 327 6.42 -4.44 -28.25
CA PRO A 327 7.35 -3.49 -27.65
C PRO A 327 7.18 -3.42 -26.11
N LEU A 328 8.28 -3.25 -25.39
CA LEU A 328 8.30 -3.20 -23.91
C LEU A 328 7.65 -4.41 -23.21
N ALA A 329 7.67 -5.57 -23.84
CA ALA A 329 7.15 -6.83 -23.28
C ALA A 329 7.88 -7.30 -22.02
N ASN A 330 9.04 -6.75 -21.72
CA ASN A 330 9.77 -6.96 -20.47
C ASN A 330 9.43 -5.95 -19.36
N SER A 331 8.68 -4.90 -19.66
CA SER A 331 8.34 -3.79 -18.74
C SER A 331 6.82 -3.63 -18.66
N ASP A 332 6.27 -2.60 -19.30
CA ASP A 332 4.85 -2.21 -19.19
C ASP A 332 3.90 -3.27 -19.76
N PHE A 333 4.37 -4.05 -20.73
CA PHE A 333 3.62 -5.13 -21.40
C PHE A 333 4.02 -6.55 -20.93
N ILE A 334 4.63 -6.69 -19.74
CA ILE A 334 4.99 -8.02 -19.22
C ILE A 334 3.78 -8.95 -19.09
N TYR A 335 2.59 -8.40 -18.85
CA TYR A 335 1.35 -9.14 -18.74
C TYR A 335 0.96 -9.80 -20.08
N THR A 336 1.29 -9.19 -21.22
CA THR A 336 1.09 -9.81 -22.55
C THR A 336 2.00 -10.99 -22.75
N SER A 337 3.25 -10.93 -22.26
CA SER A 337 4.19 -12.07 -22.31
C SER A 337 3.67 -13.26 -21.51
N VAL A 338 3.07 -13.01 -20.33
CA VAL A 338 2.36 -14.04 -19.57
C VAL A 338 1.22 -14.66 -20.38
N GLY A 339 0.39 -13.80 -20.98
CA GLY A 339 -0.76 -14.24 -21.77
C GLY A 339 -0.39 -15.06 -22.98
N GLU A 340 0.67 -14.67 -23.70
CA GLU A 340 1.16 -15.40 -24.86
C GLU A 340 1.72 -16.79 -24.48
N GLU A 341 2.60 -16.85 -23.46
CA GLU A 341 3.28 -18.12 -23.11
C GLU A 341 2.45 -19.03 -22.19
N LEU A 342 1.63 -18.48 -21.29
CA LEU A 342 0.85 -19.25 -20.31
C LEU A 342 -0.68 -19.17 -20.54
N GLY A 343 -1.12 -18.40 -21.51
CA GLY A 343 -2.52 -18.25 -21.86
C GLY A 343 -3.37 -17.55 -20.79
N LEU A 344 -4.68 -17.62 -20.96
CA LEU A 344 -5.65 -17.09 -19.99
C LEU A 344 -5.47 -17.72 -18.60
N SER A 345 -5.12 -19.00 -18.53
CA SER A 345 -4.87 -19.69 -17.26
C SER A 345 -3.72 -19.05 -16.48
N GLY A 346 -2.62 -18.71 -17.15
CA GLY A 346 -1.48 -18.00 -16.54
C GLY A 346 -1.84 -16.58 -16.09
N LEU A 347 -2.62 -15.86 -16.91
CA LEU A 347 -3.10 -14.52 -16.56
C LEU A 347 -3.95 -14.54 -15.28
N LEU A 348 -4.89 -15.51 -15.17
CA LEU A 348 -5.73 -15.67 -13.99
C LEU A 348 -4.93 -16.05 -12.75
N VAL A 349 -3.92 -16.92 -12.85
CA VAL A 349 -3.03 -17.27 -11.75
C VAL A 349 -2.26 -16.05 -11.27
N VAL A 350 -1.71 -15.22 -12.18
CA VAL A 350 -1.02 -13.98 -11.81
C VAL A 350 -1.96 -13.02 -11.09
N LEU A 351 -3.17 -12.80 -11.60
CA LEU A 351 -4.17 -11.96 -10.92
C LEU A 351 -4.58 -12.52 -9.56
N ALA A 352 -4.73 -13.84 -9.44
CA ALA A 352 -5.04 -14.49 -8.16
C ALA A 352 -3.92 -14.28 -7.12
N LEU A 353 -2.64 -14.32 -7.52
CA LEU A 353 -1.52 -14.03 -6.63
C LEU A 353 -1.54 -12.58 -6.14
N TYR A 354 -1.81 -11.61 -7.01
CA TYR A 354 -2.01 -10.22 -6.59
C TYR A 354 -3.22 -10.08 -5.67
N LEU A 355 -4.33 -10.75 -5.98
CA LEU A 355 -5.52 -10.74 -5.13
C LEU A 355 -5.22 -11.30 -3.73
N VAL A 356 -4.39 -12.34 -3.61
CA VAL A 356 -3.95 -12.88 -2.31
C VAL A 356 -3.18 -11.83 -1.51
N ILE A 357 -2.26 -11.08 -2.14
CA ILE A 357 -1.51 -10.01 -1.47
C ILE A 357 -2.47 -8.88 -1.04
N VAL A 358 -3.34 -8.43 -1.95
CA VAL A 358 -4.33 -7.37 -1.69
C VAL A 358 -5.30 -7.79 -0.58
N ALA A 359 -5.85 -8.99 -0.64
CA ALA A 359 -6.77 -9.51 0.37
C ALA A 359 -6.09 -9.62 1.75
N SER A 360 -4.85 -10.13 1.79
CA SER A 360 -4.05 -10.21 3.03
C SER A 360 -3.84 -8.83 3.67
N GLY A 361 -3.50 -7.84 2.87
CA GLY A 361 -3.31 -6.47 3.35
C GLY A 361 -4.62 -5.80 3.74
N MET A 362 -5.72 -6.02 3.01
CA MET A 362 -7.04 -5.48 3.36
C MET A 362 -7.58 -6.10 4.66
N ILE A 363 -7.43 -7.42 4.84
CA ILE A 363 -7.76 -8.10 6.09
C ILE A 363 -6.94 -7.51 7.25
N THR A 364 -5.65 -7.23 7.02
CA THR A 364 -4.79 -6.55 8.00
C THR A 364 -5.33 -5.19 8.37
N ALA A 365 -5.70 -4.35 7.39
CA ALA A 365 -6.26 -3.03 7.60
C ALA A 365 -7.59 -3.05 8.37
N MET A 366 -8.40 -4.11 8.19
CA MET A 366 -9.65 -4.29 8.94
C MET A 366 -9.43 -4.77 10.37
N LYS A 367 -8.44 -5.64 10.60
CA LYS A 367 -8.18 -6.24 11.93
C LYS A 367 -7.42 -5.32 12.87
N ILE A 368 -6.56 -4.44 12.33
CA ILE A 368 -5.72 -3.60 13.17
C ILE A 368 -6.54 -2.57 13.93
N LYS A 369 -6.28 -2.46 15.25
CA LYS A 369 -6.99 -1.53 16.14
C LYS A 369 -6.44 -0.11 16.06
N ASP A 370 -5.17 0.05 15.70
CA ASP A 370 -4.52 1.34 15.58
C ASP A 370 -4.93 2.06 14.28
N GLY A 371 -5.42 3.30 14.42
CA GLY A 371 -5.93 4.08 13.30
C GLY A 371 -4.85 4.46 12.28
N PHE A 372 -3.62 4.74 12.71
CA PHE A 372 -2.51 5.01 11.81
C PHE A 372 -2.16 3.75 10.98
N GLY A 373 -2.04 2.60 11.64
CA GLY A 373 -1.78 1.32 10.96
C GLY A 373 -2.89 0.95 9.98
N LYS A 374 -4.15 1.24 10.33
CA LYS A 374 -5.30 1.03 9.42
C LYS A 374 -5.17 1.86 8.15
N LEU A 375 -4.89 3.15 8.28
CA LEU A 375 -4.74 4.06 7.15
C LEU A 375 -3.52 3.69 6.30
N LEU A 376 -2.39 3.40 6.94
CA LEU A 376 -1.17 3.01 6.24
C LEU A 376 -1.36 1.71 5.44
N ALA A 377 -1.87 0.65 6.08
CA ALA A 377 -2.12 -0.62 5.40
C ALA A 377 -3.10 -0.46 4.24
N SER A 378 -4.21 0.29 4.44
CA SER A 378 -5.19 0.56 3.38
C SER A 378 -4.57 1.32 2.21
N GLY A 379 -3.77 2.36 2.48
CA GLY A 379 -3.10 3.15 1.45
C GLY A 379 -2.12 2.33 0.62
N LEU A 380 -1.27 1.55 1.28
CA LEU A 380 -0.27 0.70 0.61
C LEU A 380 -0.93 -0.38 -0.26
N VAL A 381 -1.95 -1.06 0.28
CA VAL A 381 -2.69 -2.11 -0.45
C VAL A 381 -3.43 -1.53 -1.64
N PHE A 382 -4.12 -0.41 -1.43
CA PHE A 382 -4.86 0.24 -2.51
C PHE A 382 -3.93 0.71 -3.62
N THR A 383 -2.79 1.29 -3.28
CA THR A 383 -1.77 1.73 -4.25
C THR A 383 -1.31 0.56 -5.13
N MET A 384 -1.01 -0.59 -4.53
CA MET A 384 -0.59 -1.77 -5.28
C MET A 384 -1.75 -2.34 -6.14
N ALA A 385 -2.95 -2.47 -5.58
CA ALA A 385 -4.13 -2.96 -6.30
C ALA A 385 -4.46 -2.06 -7.49
N PHE A 386 -4.39 -0.74 -7.29
CA PHE A 386 -4.63 0.24 -8.34
C PHE A 386 -3.54 0.20 -9.41
N GLN A 387 -2.26 0.03 -9.04
CA GLN A 387 -1.16 -0.14 -9.99
C GLN A 387 -1.38 -1.38 -10.88
N VAL A 388 -1.75 -2.51 -10.31
CA VAL A 388 -2.08 -3.73 -11.08
C VAL A 388 -3.28 -3.51 -11.99
N PHE A 389 -4.36 -2.89 -11.47
CA PHE A 389 -5.55 -2.58 -12.25
C PHE A 389 -5.23 -1.69 -13.44
N THR A 390 -4.43 -0.65 -13.26
CA THR A 390 -4.09 0.29 -14.35
C THR A 390 -3.18 -0.34 -15.40
N VAL A 391 -2.26 -1.23 -15.02
CA VAL A 391 -1.43 -1.96 -15.99
C VAL A 391 -2.29 -2.92 -16.81
N VAL A 392 -3.06 -3.77 -16.15
CA VAL A 392 -3.93 -4.76 -16.83
C VAL A 392 -5.00 -4.06 -17.66
N GLY A 393 -5.67 -3.04 -17.08
CA GLY A 393 -6.70 -2.27 -17.76
C GLY A 393 -6.19 -1.51 -18.98
N GLY A 394 -4.97 -0.97 -18.93
CA GLY A 394 -4.32 -0.32 -20.06
C GLY A 394 -4.00 -1.28 -21.19
N ILE A 395 -3.48 -2.48 -20.88
CA ILE A 395 -3.15 -3.51 -21.86
C ILE A 395 -4.41 -4.09 -22.52
N THR A 396 -5.48 -4.25 -21.75
CA THR A 396 -6.76 -4.83 -22.21
C THR A 396 -7.74 -3.81 -22.77
N LEU A 397 -7.31 -2.56 -23.00
CA LEU A 397 -8.13 -1.45 -23.51
C LEU A 397 -9.34 -1.08 -22.64
N VAL A 398 -9.35 -1.44 -21.36
CA VAL A 398 -10.40 -0.99 -20.43
C VAL A 398 -10.22 0.50 -20.09
N ILE A 399 -8.96 0.95 -20.01
CA ILE A 399 -8.56 2.34 -19.77
C ILE A 399 -7.41 2.71 -20.73
N PRO A 400 -7.12 4.01 -20.95
CA PRO A 400 -5.93 4.42 -21.68
C PRO A 400 -4.63 3.90 -21.05
N LEU A 401 -3.63 3.57 -21.87
CA LEU A 401 -2.35 3.07 -21.40
C LEU A 401 -1.64 4.10 -20.52
N THR A 402 -1.24 3.68 -19.32
CA THR A 402 -0.64 4.56 -18.31
C THR A 402 0.89 4.56 -18.29
N GLY A 403 1.53 3.48 -18.75
CA GLY A 403 2.99 3.30 -18.69
C GLY A 403 3.52 2.90 -17.30
N LEU A 404 2.64 2.46 -16.39
CA LEU A 404 3.06 1.89 -15.11
C LEU A 404 3.61 0.47 -15.28
N THR A 405 4.62 0.14 -14.47
CA THR A 405 5.20 -1.21 -14.42
C THR A 405 4.40 -2.13 -13.52
N MET A 406 4.28 -3.41 -13.89
CA MET A 406 3.62 -4.41 -13.07
C MET A 406 4.48 -4.77 -11.85
N PRO A 407 3.99 -4.61 -10.60
CA PRO A 407 4.77 -4.86 -9.39
C PRO A 407 5.38 -6.27 -9.37
N TYR A 408 6.60 -6.42 -8.89
CA TYR A 408 7.39 -7.66 -8.79
C TYR A 408 7.77 -8.33 -10.11
N MET A 409 7.00 -8.16 -11.19
CA MET A 409 7.17 -8.88 -12.45
C MET A 409 7.95 -8.10 -13.50
N ALA A 410 7.62 -6.82 -13.69
CA ALA A 410 8.19 -5.99 -14.74
C ALA A 410 9.68 -5.67 -14.51
N ALA A 411 10.42 -5.46 -15.59
CA ALA A 411 11.77 -4.94 -15.54
C ALA A 411 11.76 -3.52 -14.99
N GLY A 412 12.34 -3.34 -13.81
CA GLY A 412 12.41 -2.05 -13.12
C GLY A 412 12.92 -2.25 -11.69
N GLY A 413 14.24 -2.04 -11.49
CA GLY A 413 14.87 -2.25 -10.19
C GLY A 413 14.25 -1.41 -9.08
N SER A 414 13.97 -0.13 -9.34
CA SER A 414 13.36 0.79 -8.36
C SER A 414 11.96 0.34 -7.95
N SER A 415 11.13 -0.05 -8.93
CA SER A 415 9.77 -0.54 -8.70
C SER A 415 9.78 -1.84 -7.89
N LEU A 416 10.69 -2.76 -8.25
CA LEU A 416 10.86 -4.02 -7.52
C LEU A 416 11.22 -3.79 -6.05
N VAL A 417 12.24 -2.97 -5.78
CA VAL A 417 12.68 -2.64 -4.42
C VAL A 417 11.56 -1.96 -3.62
N ALA A 418 10.93 -0.94 -4.18
CA ALA A 418 9.87 -0.20 -3.49
C ALA A 418 8.65 -1.10 -3.17
N ASN A 419 8.24 -1.97 -4.11
CA ASN A 419 7.12 -2.88 -3.88
C ASN A 419 7.49 -4.02 -2.89
N CYS A 420 8.75 -4.50 -2.86
CA CYS A 420 9.20 -5.43 -1.82
C CYS A 420 9.16 -4.78 -0.42
N ILE A 421 9.60 -3.52 -0.30
CA ILE A 421 9.50 -2.76 0.94
C ILE A 421 8.03 -2.59 1.36
N LEU A 422 7.14 -2.25 0.42
CA LEU A 422 5.70 -2.16 0.63
C LEU A 422 5.15 -3.46 1.23
N ALA A 423 5.50 -4.59 0.63
CA ALA A 423 5.03 -5.90 1.09
C ALA A 423 5.52 -6.24 2.51
N VAL A 424 6.78 -5.96 2.82
CA VAL A 424 7.34 -6.18 4.17
C VAL A 424 6.67 -5.27 5.19
N LEU A 425 6.38 -4.01 4.84
CA LEU A 425 5.59 -3.12 5.71
C LEU A 425 4.21 -3.70 5.98
N LEU A 426 3.52 -4.25 4.98
CA LEU A 426 2.24 -4.93 5.18
C LEU A 426 2.37 -6.15 6.10
N ILE A 427 3.47 -6.92 6.00
CA ILE A 427 3.73 -8.05 6.90
C ILE A 427 3.97 -7.56 8.34
N ILE A 428 4.74 -6.48 8.55
CA ILE A 428 4.97 -5.89 9.88
C ILE A 428 3.65 -5.40 10.49
N ILE A 429 2.81 -4.69 9.70
CA ILE A 429 1.50 -4.24 10.18
C ILE A 429 0.59 -5.44 10.48
N SER A 430 0.62 -6.49 9.65
CA SER A 430 -0.19 -7.70 9.85
C SER A 430 0.21 -8.47 11.11
N ASN A 431 1.50 -8.46 11.47
CA ASN A 431 1.97 -9.03 12.72
C ASN A 431 1.32 -8.34 13.93
N ALA A 432 1.27 -7.00 13.92
CA ALA A 432 0.61 -6.25 14.99
C ALA A 432 -0.91 -6.50 15.02
N ALA A 433 -1.53 -6.65 13.85
CA ALA A 433 -2.97 -6.93 13.72
C ALA A 433 -3.37 -8.32 14.23
N ASN A 434 -2.49 -9.31 14.08
CA ASN A 434 -2.74 -10.71 14.46
C ASN A 434 -2.14 -11.10 15.81
N LYS A 435 -1.41 -10.18 16.49
CA LYS A 435 -0.84 -10.45 17.82
C LYS A 435 -1.96 -10.68 18.81
N PRO A 436 -1.97 -11.80 19.57
CA PRO A 436 -2.95 -12.05 20.60
C PRO A 436 -2.97 -10.90 21.61
N ALA A 437 -4.17 -10.53 22.09
CA ALA A 437 -4.27 -9.64 23.24
C ALA A 437 -3.53 -10.29 24.41
N PRO A 438 -2.81 -9.51 25.25
CA PRO A 438 -2.26 -10.06 26.48
C PRO A 438 -3.41 -10.72 27.24
N GLU A 439 -3.26 -11.99 27.59
CA GLU A 439 -4.18 -12.66 28.51
C GLU A 439 -4.13 -11.84 29.80
N VAL A 440 -5.22 -11.17 30.12
CA VAL A 440 -5.41 -10.58 31.44
C VAL A 440 -5.41 -11.79 32.37
N SER A 441 -4.33 -12.02 33.12
CA SER A 441 -4.25 -13.15 34.01
C SER A 441 -5.44 -13.05 34.94
N SER A 442 -6.08 -14.19 35.22
CA SER A 442 -7.20 -14.27 36.18
C SER A 442 -6.83 -13.63 37.52
N ASP A 443 -5.54 -13.56 37.84
CA ASP A 443 -5.02 -12.90 39.00
C ASP A 443 -5.06 -11.37 38.94
N THR A 444 -4.79 -10.75 37.78
CA THR A 444 -4.93 -9.30 37.59
C THR A 444 -6.40 -8.88 37.78
N PHE A 445 -7.34 -9.67 37.22
CA PHE A 445 -8.78 -9.41 37.40
C PHE A 445 -9.20 -9.59 38.88
N LYS A 446 -8.64 -10.60 39.61
CA LYS A 446 -8.85 -10.76 41.04
C LYS A 446 -8.29 -9.58 41.85
N TYR A 447 -7.09 -9.12 41.52
CA TYR A 447 -6.48 -7.97 42.19
C TYR A 447 -7.25 -6.66 41.96
N GLU A 448 -7.73 -6.39 40.73
CA GLU A 448 -8.58 -5.25 40.45
C GLU A 448 -9.95 -5.34 41.13
N ALA A 449 -10.59 -6.53 41.11
CA ALA A 449 -11.85 -6.76 41.82
C ALA A 449 -11.69 -6.58 43.33
N LEU A 450 -10.59 -7.10 43.92
CA LEU A 450 -10.26 -6.90 45.31
C LEU A 450 -9.96 -5.43 45.66
N ALA A 451 -9.32 -4.69 44.79
CA ALA A 451 -9.06 -3.28 44.99
C ALA A 451 -10.36 -2.46 45.01
N VAL A 452 -11.29 -2.75 44.07
CA VAL A 452 -12.61 -2.11 44.01
C VAL A 452 -13.44 -2.46 45.25
N LEU A 453 -13.44 -3.71 45.69
CA LEU A 453 -14.14 -4.14 46.92
C LEU A 453 -13.56 -3.46 48.15
N ARG A 454 -12.24 -3.33 48.28
CA ARG A 454 -11.61 -2.60 49.40
C ARG A 454 -11.95 -1.09 49.37
N GLN A 455 -12.03 -0.46 48.21
CA GLN A 455 -12.48 0.92 48.11
C GLN A 455 -13.94 1.10 48.52
N GLN A 456 -14.83 0.15 48.19
CA GLN A 456 -16.22 0.18 48.61
C GLN A 456 -16.36 -0.08 50.13
N GLU A 457 -15.53 -0.96 50.74
CA GLU A 457 -15.52 -1.20 52.20
C GLU A 457 -14.98 0.00 52.98
N THR A 458 -13.94 0.68 52.46
CA THR A 458 -13.42 1.91 53.10
C THR A 458 -14.44 3.06 53.01
N SER A 459 -15.14 3.20 51.88
CA SER A 459 -16.20 4.19 51.69
C SER A 459 -17.42 3.92 52.59
N LYS A 460 -17.74 2.66 52.86
CA LYS A 460 -18.82 2.28 53.82
C LYS A 460 -18.43 2.53 55.27
N ARG A 461 -17.16 2.29 55.65
CA ARG A 461 -16.68 2.56 57.02
C ARG A 461 -16.62 4.08 57.32
N SER A 462 -16.16 4.91 56.39
CA SER A 462 -16.18 6.36 56.57
C SER A 462 -17.58 6.96 56.65
N GLY A 463 -18.58 6.37 56.00
CA GLY A 463 -19.97 6.76 56.11
C GLY A 463 -20.70 6.28 57.38
N GLN A 464 -20.12 5.29 58.10
CA GLN A 464 -20.68 4.76 59.33
C GLN A 464 -20.15 5.47 60.59
N ASP A 465 -18.90 5.99 60.52
CA ASP A 465 -18.32 6.80 61.61
C ASP A 465 -18.94 8.21 61.70
N ASP A 466 -19.53 8.72 60.64
CA ASP A 466 -20.28 10.01 60.65
C ASP A 466 -21.71 9.88 61.19
N SER A 467 -22.22 8.65 61.33
CA SER A 467 -23.58 8.43 61.85
C SER A 467 -23.66 8.14 63.34
N ASP A 468 -22.51 7.80 63.98
CA ASP A 468 -22.44 7.40 65.42
C ASP A 468 -22.00 8.59 66.34
N SER A 469 -21.65 9.76 65.78
CA SER A 469 -21.24 10.93 66.58
C SER A 469 -22.37 11.92 66.86
N GLY A 470 -23.64 11.51 66.66
CA GLY A 470 -24.81 12.38 66.75
C GLY A 470 -25.82 12.02 67.84
N SER A 471 -25.41 11.49 69.04
CA SER A 471 -26.36 11.41 70.16
C SER A 471 -25.66 11.59 71.51
N GLY A 472 -25.82 12.74 72.12
CA GLY A 472 -25.39 12.97 73.53
C GLY A 472 -25.52 14.40 73.96
N SER A 473 -26.70 14.74 74.52
CA SER A 473 -27.00 15.62 75.67
C SER A 473 -26.61 17.11 75.62
N ASP A 474 -27.61 17.90 75.52
CA ASP A 474 -28.23 18.78 76.54
C ASP A 474 -27.41 19.82 77.27
N ASP A 475 -28.00 21.03 77.26
CA ASP A 475 -28.11 22.07 78.26
C ASP A 475 -27.13 23.28 78.32
N GLN A 476 -27.84 24.40 78.32
CA GLN A 476 -27.61 25.70 79.02
C GLN A 476 -26.87 26.84 78.30
N GLU A 477 -27.72 27.74 77.97
CA GLU A 477 -27.80 29.18 78.37
C GLU A 477 -26.71 30.18 77.98
N SER A 478 -27.23 31.16 77.31
CA SER A 478 -27.14 32.59 77.54
C SER A 478 -26.04 33.45 76.92
N HIS A 479 -26.59 34.51 76.37
CA HIS A 479 -26.10 35.92 76.20
C HIS A 479 -24.92 36.18 75.26
N GLY A 480 -25.23 36.91 74.23
CA GLY A 480 -24.96 38.33 74.16
C GLY A 480 -24.33 38.82 72.86
N ARG A 481 -25.18 39.57 72.17
CA ARG A 481 -24.87 40.85 71.46
C ARG A 481 -23.70 40.99 70.50
N HIS A 482 -24.12 41.47 69.37
CA HIS A 482 -23.66 42.59 68.53
C HIS A 482 -22.83 42.36 67.30
N ALA A 483 -23.44 42.87 66.27
CA ALA A 483 -22.95 43.69 65.18
C ALA A 483 -22.33 42.95 63.93
N GLY A 484 -23.13 43.08 62.86
CA GLY A 484 -22.64 42.97 61.51
C GLY A 484 -21.81 44.20 61.10
N PRO A 485 -21.63 44.52 59.82
CA PRO A 485 -21.88 43.76 58.59
C PRO A 485 -20.64 43.81 57.60
N THR A 486 -20.82 43.26 56.43
CA THR A 486 -20.44 43.73 55.09
C THR A 486 -19.75 42.62 54.23
N ASP A 487 -20.47 42.30 53.23
CA ASP A 487 -20.22 42.36 51.77
C ASP A 487 -19.06 41.52 51.16
N GLN A 488 -19.51 40.80 50.23
CA GLN A 488 -19.15 40.67 48.79
C GLN A 488 -18.84 39.26 48.32
N ASP A 489 -19.77 38.75 47.52
CA ASP A 489 -19.70 38.17 46.19
C ASP A 489 -18.47 37.27 45.83
N GLU A 490 -18.76 36.04 45.49
CA GLU A 490 -18.47 35.49 44.16
C GLU A 490 -19.08 34.09 43.95
N GLU A 491 -19.99 34.09 42.99
CA GLU A 491 -20.57 32.92 42.33
C GLU A 491 -19.47 32.03 41.69
N THR A 492 -19.59 30.73 41.85
CA THR A 492 -19.18 29.81 40.78
C THR A 492 -20.04 28.54 40.80
N ASP A 493 -20.85 28.46 39.80
CA ASP A 493 -21.69 27.35 39.37
C ASP A 493 -20.90 26.05 39.13
N LEU A 494 -21.44 24.98 39.63
CA LEU A 494 -21.14 23.62 39.14
C LEU A 494 -22.45 22.92 38.77
N PRO A 495 -22.62 22.42 37.55
CA PRO A 495 -23.84 21.75 37.13
C PRO A 495 -23.85 20.27 37.49
N ALA A 496 -25.05 19.84 37.79
CA ALA A 496 -25.51 18.55 38.22
C ALA A 496 -25.26 17.40 37.24
N THR A 497 -24.90 16.25 37.77
CA THR A 497 -24.82 14.96 37.12
C THR A 497 -26.17 14.43 36.66
N GLY A 498 -26.32 14.21 35.35
CA GLY A 498 -27.47 13.59 34.72
C GLY A 498 -27.50 12.06 34.90
N ARG A 499 -28.62 11.55 35.32
CA ARG A 499 -29.00 10.14 35.43
C ARG A 499 -29.13 9.49 34.05
N ILE A 500 -28.58 8.29 33.88
CA ILE A 500 -28.80 7.40 32.74
C ILE A 500 -29.99 6.48 33.05
N PRO A 501 -31.03 6.38 32.19
CA PRO A 501 -32.12 5.42 32.37
C PRO A 501 -31.76 4.03 31.79
N ALA A 502 -32.08 3.00 32.56
CA ALA A 502 -32.01 1.59 32.18
C ALA A 502 -33.02 1.29 31.06
N ARG A 503 -32.55 0.61 30.01
CA ARG A 503 -33.36 0.10 28.91
C ARG A 503 -33.71 -1.37 29.17
N GLN A 504 -35.00 -1.64 29.33
CA GLN A 504 -35.61 -2.94 29.44
C GLN A 504 -35.39 -3.78 28.15
N VAL A 505 -34.97 -5.02 28.37
CA VAL A 505 -35.02 -6.10 27.37
C VAL A 505 -36.46 -6.60 27.26
N ARG A 506 -37.06 -6.52 26.09
CA ARG A 506 -38.26 -7.29 25.73
C ARG A 506 -37.89 -8.22 24.59
N GLY A 507 -38.05 -9.51 24.85
CA GLY A 507 -38.01 -10.55 23.86
C GLY A 507 -39.28 -10.57 23.03
N GLY A 508 -39.21 -11.18 21.86
CA GLY A 508 -40.33 -11.45 20.97
C GLY A 508 -39.81 -12.14 19.72
N GLY A 509 -40.10 -13.41 19.64
CA GLY A 509 -39.77 -14.27 18.52
C GLY A 509 -40.69 -14.02 17.30
N GLN A 510 -40.19 -14.32 16.18
CA GLN A 510 -40.64 -15.24 15.11
C GLN A 510 -39.52 -15.25 14.03
#